data_e60a9d203cbd2b70d6098216774bb334
#
_entry.id   e60a9d203cbd2b70d6098216774bb334
#
_cell.length_a   1.000
_cell.length_b   1.000
_cell.length_c   1.000
_cell.angle_alpha   90.00
_cell.angle_beta   90.00
_cell.angle_gamma   90.00
#
_symmetry.space_group_name_H-M   'P 1'
#
loop_
_entity.id
_entity.type
_entity.pdbx_description
1 polymer ?
#
loop_
_entity_poly.entity_id
_entity_poly.type
_entity_poly.pdbx_seq_one_letter_code
_entity_poly.pdbx_strand_id
1 'polypeptide(L)'
;VVASDKLFYWLFQHQPDRILPLLPDLPPDATGYRFSAPVLKEREYRLDGLFLPPPERPELPALILEAQMAADAGILRRLYAETARLLQQEPGIERWRVVVLCPLPPAELRGSISGSGVCGAAGAVD
;
A
#
# COMPACT_ATOMS: atom_id res chain seq x y z
N VAL A 1 23.19 -6.85 -10.78
CA VAL A 1 23.36 -5.43 -10.44
C VAL A 1 24.10 -4.75 -11.57
N VAL A 2 23.48 -3.76 -12.16
CA VAL A 2 24.08 -2.94 -13.19
C VAL A 2 24.87 -1.79 -12.59
N ALA A 3 25.85 -1.26 -13.33
CA ALA A 3 26.69 -0.17 -12.85
C ALA A 3 25.89 1.09 -12.48
N SER A 4 24.74 1.32 -13.14
CA SER A 4 23.87 2.46 -12.86
C SER A 4 23.28 2.41 -11.44
N ASP A 5 22.98 1.22 -10.92
CA ASP A 5 22.44 1.08 -9.57
C ASP A 5 23.45 1.52 -8.53
N LYS A 6 24.72 1.16 -8.72
CA LYS A 6 25.81 1.59 -7.84
C LYS A 6 26.03 3.10 -7.90
N LEU A 7 25.91 3.67 -9.10
CA LEU A 7 26.06 5.11 -9.30
C LEU A 7 24.98 5.90 -8.58
N PHE A 8 23.69 5.48 -8.68
CA PHE A 8 22.60 6.12 -7.97
C PHE A 8 22.75 5.98 -6.47
N TYR A 9 23.14 4.80 -5.99
CA TYR A 9 23.39 4.59 -4.57
C TYR A 9 24.45 5.57 -4.05
N TRP A 10 25.58 5.68 -4.77
CA TRP A 10 26.65 6.57 -4.40
C TRP A 10 26.21 8.04 -4.40
N LEU A 11 25.51 8.47 -5.45
CA LEU A 11 25.04 9.85 -5.60
C LEU A 11 24.14 10.24 -4.44
N PHE A 12 23.09 9.45 -4.18
CA PHE A 12 22.12 9.82 -3.16
C PHE A 12 22.64 9.64 -1.73
N GLN A 13 23.60 8.73 -1.54
CA GLN A 13 24.25 8.59 -0.24
C GLN A 13 25.05 9.85 0.12
N HIS A 14 25.69 10.46 -0.85
CA HIS A 14 26.51 11.67 -0.64
C HIS A 14 25.71 12.95 -0.77
N GLN A 15 24.71 12.98 -1.64
CA GLN A 15 23.90 14.16 -1.92
C GLN A 15 22.42 13.80 -2.00
N PRO A 16 21.75 13.49 -0.86
CA PRO A 16 20.36 13.04 -0.86
C PRO A 16 19.38 14.01 -1.52
N ASP A 17 19.59 15.30 -1.32
CA ASP A 17 18.68 16.34 -1.83
C ASP A 17 18.70 16.46 -3.36
N ARG A 18 19.57 15.74 -4.04
CA ARG A 18 19.57 15.65 -5.51
C ARG A 18 18.34 14.99 -6.07
N ILE A 19 17.55 14.29 -5.24
CA ILE A 19 16.26 13.75 -5.67
C ILE A 19 15.19 14.85 -5.84
N LEU A 20 15.34 15.96 -5.14
CA LEU A 20 14.30 16.99 -5.06
C LEU A 20 13.95 17.66 -6.40
N PRO A 21 14.90 17.94 -7.32
CA PRO A 21 14.55 18.50 -8.63
C PRO A 21 13.61 17.62 -9.46
N LEU A 22 13.50 16.33 -9.14
CA LEU A 22 12.59 15.42 -9.81
C LEU A 22 11.17 15.47 -9.25
N LEU A 23 10.96 16.20 -8.16
CA LEU A 23 9.70 16.22 -7.40
C LEU A 23 9.23 17.67 -7.23
N PRO A 24 8.72 18.29 -8.31
CA PRO A 24 8.32 19.70 -8.27
C PRO A 24 7.11 19.98 -7.39
N ASP A 25 6.37 18.96 -7.00
CA ASP A 25 5.21 19.07 -6.10
C ASP A 25 5.58 19.19 -4.63
N LEU A 26 6.86 18.96 -4.28
CA LEU A 26 7.32 19.21 -2.92
C LEU A 26 7.51 20.72 -2.67
N PRO A 27 7.39 21.18 -1.40
CA PRO A 27 7.65 22.57 -1.09
C PRO A 27 9.04 23.01 -1.54
N PRO A 28 9.20 24.29 -2.02
CA PRO A 28 10.50 24.76 -2.50
C PRO A 28 11.61 24.77 -1.46
N ASP A 29 11.24 24.81 -0.18
CA ASP A 29 12.17 24.79 0.95
C ASP A 29 12.44 23.39 1.49
N ALA A 30 11.91 22.35 0.84
CA ALA A 30 12.19 20.97 1.22
C ALA A 30 13.69 20.69 1.06
N THR A 31 14.32 20.22 2.13
CA THR A 31 15.76 19.95 2.18
C THR A 31 16.08 19.08 3.38
N GLY A 32 17.30 18.53 3.44
CA GLY A 32 17.74 17.75 4.58
C GLY A 32 17.29 16.31 4.59
N TYR A 33 16.90 15.76 3.46
CA TYR A 33 16.54 14.35 3.37
C TYR A 33 17.74 13.46 3.66
N ARG A 34 17.48 12.31 4.25
CA ARG A 34 18.50 11.28 4.47
C ARG A 34 18.23 10.11 3.54
N PHE A 35 19.29 9.63 2.94
CA PHE A 35 19.20 8.47 2.06
C PHE A 35 19.50 7.19 2.82
N SER A 36 18.73 6.13 2.54
CA SER A 36 19.05 4.76 2.94
C SER A 36 18.50 3.81 1.91
N ALA A 37 19.09 2.63 1.82
CA ALA A 37 18.62 1.55 0.95
C ALA A 37 18.39 0.31 1.83
N PRO A 38 17.31 0.28 2.63
CA PRO A 38 17.08 -0.81 3.55
C PRO A 38 16.67 -2.08 2.82
N VAL A 39 17.10 -3.22 3.36
CA VAL A 39 16.61 -4.52 2.92
C VAL A 39 15.30 -4.79 3.65
N LEU A 40 14.24 -5.05 2.88
CA LEU A 40 12.95 -5.39 3.45
C LEU A 40 12.88 -6.88 3.72
N LYS A 41 12.39 -7.24 4.90
CA LYS A 41 12.18 -8.64 5.25
C LYS A 41 10.93 -9.16 4.57
N GLU A 42 11.02 -10.35 4.01
CA GLU A 42 9.84 -11.04 3.54
C GLU A 42 8.98 -11.49 4.72
N ARG A 43 7.67 -11.37 4.55
CA ARG A 43 6.69 -11.82 5.52
C ARG A 43 5.65 -12.67 4.84
N GLU A 44 5.16 -13.65 5.57
CA GLU A 44 4.00 -14.43 5.18
C GLU A 44 2.75 -13.75 5.73
N TYR A 45 1.79 -13.49 4.83
CA TYR A 45 0.50 -12.91 5.20
C TYR A 45 -0.61 -13.87 4.85
N ARG A 46 -1.62 -13.93 5.71
CA ARG A 46 -2.83 -14.70 5.45
C ARG A 46 -4.00 -13.74 5.38
N LEU A 47 -4.66 -13.69 4.22
CA LEU A 47 -5.87 -12.91 4.03
C LEU A 47 -7.04 -13.63 4.70
N ASP A 48 -7.99 -12.86 5.25
CA ASP A 48 -9.24 -13.43 5.75
C ASP A 48 -10.13 -13.93 4.62
N GLY A 49 -10.06 -13.28 3.47
CA GLY A 49 -10.76 -13.76 2.30
C GLY A 49 -10.32 -13.06 1.03
N LEU A 50 -10.47 -13.76 -0.08
CA LEU A 50 -10.23 -13.21 -1.41
C LEU A 50 -11.37 -13.68 -2.30
N PHE A 51 -12.07 -12.73 -2.92
CA PHE A 51 -13.17 -13.01 -3.83
C PHE A 51 -12.77 -12.58 -5.23
N LEU A 52 -12.71 -13.52 -6.14
CA LEU A 52 -12.38 -13.26 -7.53
C LEU A 52 -13.66 -13.18 -8.35
N PRO A 53 -13.77 -12.21 -9.28
CA PRO A 53 -14.94 -12.13 -10.14
C PRO A 53 -15.00 -13.30 -11.11
N PRO A 54 -16.20 -13.62 -11.65
CA PRO A 54 -16.31 -14.65 -12.68
C PRO A 54 -15.52 -14.24 -13.93
N PRO A 55 -14.92 -15.21 -14.65
CA PRO A 55 -14.09 -14.90 -15.82
C PRO A 55 -14.81 -14.11 -16.92
N GLU A 56 -16.12 -14.25 -17.04
CA GLU A 56 -16.94 -13.54 -18.02
C GLU A 56 -17.22 -12.09 -17.64
N ARG A 57 -16.82 -11.66 -16.44
CA ARG A 57 -17.00 -10.29 -15.96
C ARG A 57 -15.65 -9.67 -15.55
N PRO A 58 -14.72 -9.45 -16.50
CA PRO A 58 -13.39 -8.95 -16.17
C PRO A 58 -13.37 -7.50 -15.66
N GLU A 59 -14.46 -6.75 -15.85
CA GLU A 59 -14.58 -5.37 -15.34
C GLU A 59 -14.82 -5.30 -13.84
N LEU A 60 -15.19 -6.41 -13.21
CA LEU A 60 -15.43 -6.45 -11.78
C LEU A 60 -14.11 -6.56 -11.01
N PRO A 61 -13.98 -5.88 -9.87
CA PRO A 61 -12.75 -5.96 -9.07
C PRO A 61 -12.67 -7.26 -8.27
N ALA A 62 -11.46 -7.69 -7.97
CA ALA A 62 -11.24 -8.66 -6.90
C ALA A 62 -11.55 -8.00 -5.56
N LEU A 63 -12.10 -8.74 -4.61
CA LEU A 63 -12.43 -8.24 -3.29
C LEU A 63 -11.53 -8.90 -2.25
N ILE A 64 -10.81 -8.06 -1.50
CA ILE A 64 -9.89 -8.50 -0.45
C ILE A 64 -10.59 -8.23 0.87
N LEU A 65 -10.86 -9.30 1.63
CA LEU A 65 -11.60 -9.20 2.88
C LEU A 65 -10.67 -9.20 4.07
N GLU A 66 -10.89 -8.27 4.98
CA GLU A 66 -10.27 -8.22 6.30
C GLU A 66 -11.37 -8.07 7.35
N ALA A 67 -11.40 -8.97 8.32
CA ALA A 67 -12.34 -8.89 9.44
C ALA A 67 -11.68 -8.24 10.63
N GLN A 68 -12.13 -7.04 10.99
CA GLN A 68 -11.60 -6.23 12.10
C GLN A 68 -12.59 -6.26 13.25
N MET A 69 -12.43 -7.23 14.16
CA MET A 69 -13.36 -7.43 15.26
C MET A 69 -12.95 -6.70 16.53
N ALA A 70 -11.71 -6.21 16.62
CA ALA A 70 -11.18 -5.44 17.72
C ALA A 70 -10.36 -4.27 17.20
N ALA A 71 -10.14 -3.24 18.02
CA ALA A 71 -9.33 -2.09 17.63
C ALA A 71 -7.90 -2.53 17.32
N ASP A 72 -7.36 -2.05 16.21
CA ASP A 72 -6.01 -2.34 15.75
C ASP A 72 -5.45 -1.10 15.06
N ALA A 73 -4.54 -0.40 15.73
CA ALA A 73 -3.93 0.81 15.19
C ALA A 73 -3.06 0.54 13.96
N GLY A 74 -2.61 -0.70 13.75
CA GLY A 74 -1.79 -1.08 12.61
C GLY A 74 -2.57 -1.58 11.40
N ILE A 75 -3.92 -1.52 11.43
CA ILE A 75 -4.76 -2.14 10.39
C ILE A 75 -4.44 -1.61 8.98
N LEU A 76 -4.30 -0.30 8.82
CA LEU A 76 -4.07 0.28 7.49
C LEU A 76 -2.72 -0.13 6.92
N ARG A 77 -1.68 -0.11 7.73
CA ARG A 77 -0.35 -0.54 7.29
C ARG A 77 -0.34 -2.01 6.92
N ARG A 78 -1.02 -2.85 7.68
CA ARG A 78 -1.17 -4.27 7.39
C ARG A 78 -1.93 -4.49 6.09
N LEU A 79 -3.04 -3.75 5.87
CA LEU A 79 -3.82 -3.85 4.64
C LEU A 79 -3.01 -3.46 3.41
N TYR A 80 -2.21 -2.40 3.49
CA TYR A 80 -1.30 -2.03 2.40
C TYR A 80 -0.29 -3.14 2.10
N ALA A 81 0.32 -3.70 3.14
CA ALA A 81 1.32 -4.75 2.99
C ALA A 81 0.71 -6.02 2.38
N GLU A 82 -0.43 -6.45 2.90
CA GLU A 82 -1.15 -7.63 2.40
C GLU A 82 -1.59 -7.45 0.96
N THR A 83 -2.16 -6.30 0.63
CA THR A 83 -2.62 -6.00 -0.72
C THR A 83 -1.45 -5.98 -1.71
N ALA A 84 -0.36 -5.31 -1.36
CA ALA A 84 0.81 -5.25 -2.22
C ALA A 84 1.41 -6.65 -2.44
N ARG A 85 1.46 -7.47 -1.41
CA ARG A 85 1.96 -8.84 -1.53
C ARG A 85 1.05 -9.70 -2.40
N LEU A 86 -0.27 -9.56 -2.24
CA LEU A 86 -1.23 -10.26 -3.08
C LEU A 86 -1.05 -9.90 -4.55
N LEU A 87 -0.95 -8.61 -4.87
CA LEU A 87 -0.79 -8.16 -6.25
C LEU A 87 0.53 -8.64 -6.86
N GLN A 88 1.58 -8.77 -6.05
CA GLN A 88 2.85 -9.31 -6.50
C GLN A 88 2.73 -10.80 -6.81
N GLN A 89 1.97 -11.53 -6.01
CA GLN A 89 1.78 -12.97 -6.15
C GLN A 89 0.78 -13.34 -7.24
N GLU A 90 -0.23 -12.48 -7.45
CA GLU A 90 -1.33 -12.70 -8.39
C GLU A 90 -1.39 -11.60 -9.44
N PRO A 91 -0.51 -11.63 -10.46
CA PRO A 91 -0.43 -10.55 -11.44
C PRO A 91 -1.66 -10.42 -12.34
N GLY A 92 -2.55 -11.40 -12.34
CA GLY A 92 -3.82 -11.32 -13.08
C GLY A 92 -4.85 -10.40 -12.44
N ILE A 93 -4.64 -9.96 -11.19
CA ILE A 93 -5.53 -9.01 -10.53
C ILE A 93 -5.15 -7.61 -10.99
N GLU A 94 -5.99 -7.00 -11.80
CA GLU A 94 -5.79 -5.64 -12.31
C GLU A 94 -6.60 -4.61 -11.54
N ARG A 95 -7.75 -5.00 -11.02
CA ARG A 95 -8.65 -4.16 -10.22
C ARG A 95 -8.95 -4.86 -8.91
N TRP A 96 -8.90 -4.11 -7.84
CA TRP A 96 -9.18 -4.68 -6.52
C TRP A 96 -9.86 -3.65 -5.63
N ARG A 97 -10.51 -4.17 -4.61
CA ARG A 97 -11.12 -3.37 -3.56
C ARG A 97 -10.91 -4.08 -2.23
N VAL A 98 -10.52 -3.36 -1.21
CA VAL A 98 -10.40 -3.91 0.14
C VAL A 98 -11.71 -3.67 0.87
N VAL A 99 -12.25 -4.75 1.45
CA VAL A 99 -13.47 -4.72 2.24
C VAL A 99 -13.10 -5.04 3.68
N VAL A 100 -13.41 -4.13 4.59
CA VAL A 100 -13.18 -4.33 6.01
C VAL A 100 -14.52 -4.55 6.69
N LEU A 101 -14.67 -5.69 7.33
CA LEU A 101 -15.82 -5.98 8.19
C LEU A 101 -15.47 -5.62 9.61
N CYS A 102 -16.22 -4.70 10.19
CA CYS A 102 -16.01 -4.28 11.57
C CYS A 102 -17.35 -3.97 12.23
N PRO A 103 -17.49 -4.28 13.54
CA PRO A 103 -18.74 -3.99 14.24
C PRO A 103 -18.97 -2.50 14.42
N LEU A 104 -17.89 -1.69 14.53
CA LEU A 104 -17.94 -0.23 14.60
C LEU A 104 -16.84 0.30 13.71
N PRO A 105 -17.03 1.48 13.04
CA PRO A 105 -15.96 2.08 12.24
C PRO A 105 -14.76 2.41 13.12
N PRO A 106 -13.61 1.75 12.93
CA PRO A 106 -12.42 2.10 13.71
C PRO A 106 -11.89 3.46 13.30
N ALA A 107 -11.40 4.23 14.29
CA ALA A 107 -10.83 5.54 14.05
C ALA A 107 -9.64 5.49 13.08
N GLU A 108 -8.92 4.39 13.07
CA GLU A 108 -7.76 4.16 12.22
C GLU A 108 -8.08 4.17 10.73
N LEU A 109 -9.34 3.91 10.36
CA LEU A 109 -9.78 3.91 8.97
C LEU A 109 -10.30 5.28 8.53
N ARG A 110 -10.35 6.26 9.42
CA ARG A 110 -10.87 7.57 9.10
C ARG A 110 -9.81 8.42 8.40
N GLY A 111 -10.03 8.70 7.12
CA GLY A 111 -9.38 9.79 6.40
C GLY A 111 -7.94 9.62 5.98
N SER A 112 -7.38 8.43 5.96
CA SER A 112 -5.96 8.27 5.74
C SER A 112 -5.56 7.48 4.50
N ILE A 113 -6.51 7.07 3.68
CA ILE A 113 -6.18 6.44 2.40
C ILE A 113 -6.63 7.38 1.31
N SER A 114 -5.72 7.73 0.40
CA SER A 114 -6.04 8.44 -0.82
C SER A 114 -6.92 7.55 -1.70
N GLY A 115 -8.19 7.63 -1.49
CA GLY A 115 -9.22 6.81 -2.10
C GLY A 115 -10.42 6.83 -1.20
N SER A 116 -11.60 6.70 -1.72
CA SER A 116 -12.81 6.69 -0.93
C SER A 116 -12.84 5.47 -0.01
N GLY A 117 -12.42 5.67 1.22
CA GLY A 117 -12.59 4.67 2.26
C GLY A 117 -13.97 4.84 2.89
N VAL A 118 -14.77 3.82 2.87
CA VAL A 118 -16.02 3.76 3.62
C VAL A 118 -15.89 2.63 4.61
N CYS A 119 -15.98 2.95 5.90
CA CYS A 119 -16.05 1.95 6.93
C CYS A 119 -17.42 2.02 7.59
N GLY A 120 -18.13 0.92 7.55
CA GLY A 120 -19.39 0.71 8.21
C GLY A 120 -19.42 -0.70 8.77
N ALA A 121 -20.58 -1.32 8.82
CA ALA A 121 -20.65 -2.76 9.06
C ALA A 121 -19.86 -3.51 7.96
N ALA A 122 -19.77 -2.90 6.77
CA ALA A 122 -18.85 -3.27 5.70
C ALA A 122 -18.39 -1.98 5.06
N GLY A 123 -17.07 -1.83 4.91
CA GLY A 123 -16.47 -0.69 4.23
C GLY A 123 -15.53 -1.15 3.14
N ALA A 124 -15.35 -0.30 2.14
CA ALA A 124 -14.45 -0.57 1.04
C ALA A 124 -13.40 0.53 0.95
N VAL A 125 -12.18 0.12 0.68
CA VAL A 125 -11.04 1.00 0.46
C VAL A 125 -10.44 0.64 -0.90
N ASP A 126 -10.40 1.61 -1.79
CA ASP A 126 -9.84 1.45 -3.13
C ASP A 126 -8.37 1.84 -3.15
#